data_f24bd0175e46525896211ef6339d7743
#
_entry.id   f24bd0175e46525896211ef6339d7743
#
_cell.length_a   1.000
_cell.length_b   1.000
_cell.length_c   1.000
_cell.angle_alpha   90.00
_cell.angle_beta   90.00
_cell.angle_gamma   90.00
#
_symmetry.space_group_name_H-M   'P 1'
#
loop_
_entity.id
_entity.type
_entity.pdbx_description
1 polymer ?
#
loop_
_entity_poly.entity_id
_entity_poly.type
_entity_poly.pdbx_seq_one_letter_code
_entity_poly.pdbx_strand_id
1 'polypeptide(L)'
;MLAAVFLVSCSVVRAQNETIVFTPQWTAQAQFAGYYVAEAKGFYREAGVKVRIEHPSATQSAMNSLRHNESQATTLQLCQAMEIVDGCIPLVNILQTSMNNAMVIVSARGKDPLTQKGARVGIWSVGFGQLAICMSIKDHLDYQWIRFAQNVNLFVAGALDATLAMSYNEYYQLVQAGIKMTDKNVYRFCDHGYNVQEDGVYMTRDYYTKHKEQARRFAQASKKGWEWAASHPDETLDIVMKYVDKNHIATNRVLQRLMLKEILRLQIDRESKKREFRLRPDMVRLASQLMVENRMLSREVSYAELSE
;
A
#
# COMPACT_ATOMS: atom_id res chain seq x y z
N MET A 1 -2.50 -68.68 18.36
CA MET A 1 -2.01 -67.34 18.59
C MET A 1 -2.22 -66.56 17.31
N LEU A 2 -3.30 -65.76 17.22
CA LEU A 2 -3.52 -64.86 16.08
C LEU A 2 -2.91 -63.47 16.45
N ALA A 3 -1.95 -63.02 15.64
CA ALA A 3 -1.39 -61.67 15.75
C ALA A 3 -2.27 -60.72 14.97
N ALA A 4 -2.95 -59.78 15.65
CA ALA A 4 -3.69 -58.69 15.02
C ALA A 4 -2.71 -57.58 14.63
N VAL A 5 -2.56 -57.36 13.33
CA VAL A 5 -1.80 -56.22 12.79
C VAL A 5 -2.73 -55.01 12.77
N PHE A 6 -2.49 -54.06 13.68
CA PHE A 6 -3.13 -52.73 13.65
C PHE A 6 -2.45 -51.88 12.57
N LEU A 7 -3.12 -51.72 11.42
CA LEU A 7 -2.80 -50.71 10.43
C LEU A 7 -3.27 -49.35 10.94
N VAL A 8 -2.34 -48.54 11.46
CA VAL A 8 -2.59 -47.12 11.75
C VAL A 8 -2.57 -46.40 10.41
N SER A 9 -3.77 -46.14 9.85
CA SER A 9 -3.94 -45.26 8.71
C SER A 9 -3.71 -43.82 9.19
N CYS A 10 -2.51 -43.30 8.91
CA CYS A 10 -2.20 -41.89 9.07
C CYS A 10 -2.99 -41.12 8.00
N SER A 11 -4.18 -40.65 8.34
CA SER A 11 -4.96 -39.72 7.52
C SER A 11 -4.21 -38.39 7.50
N VAL A 12 -3.36 -38.21 6.49
CA VAL A 12 -2.85 -36.88 6.14
C VAL A 12 -4.06 -36.05 5.73
N VAL A 13 -4.60 -35.28 6.67
CA VAL A 13 -5.55 -34.23 6.36
C VAL A 13 -4.81 -33.25 5.46
N ARG A 14 -5.01 -33.43 4.15
CA ARG A 14 -4.59 -32.51 3.13
C ARG A 14 -5.47 -31.28 3.34
N ALA A 15 -4.99 -30.31 4.15
CA ALA A 15 -5.62 -29.00 4.24
C ALA A 15 -5.81 -28.54 2.79
N GLN A 16 -7.05 -28.46 2.31
CA GLN A 16 -7.36 -27.89 1.01
C GLN A 16 -6.76 -26.50 1.03
N ASN A 17 -5.75 -26.26 0.18
CA ASN A 17 -5.17 -24.95 0.01
C ASN A 17 -6.27 -24.04 -0.58
N GLU A 18 -6.99 -23.37 0.30
CA GLU A 18 -7.97 -22.35 -0.10
C GLU A 18 -7.26 -21.28 -0.93
N THR A 19 -7.99 -20.73 -1.88
CA THR A 19 -7.45 -19.65 -2.71
C THR A 19 -7.37 -18.37 -1.88
N ILE A 20 -6.19 -17.78 -1.75
CA ILE A 20 -6.02 -16.43 -1.19
C ILE A 20 -6.52 -15.44 -2.24
N VAL A 21 -7.65 -14.80 -1.96
CA VAL A 21 -8.06 -13.60 -2.70
C VAL A 21 -7.25 -12.44 -2.15
N PHE A 22 -6.38 -11.89 -3.00
CA PHE A 22 -5.55 -10.74 -2.68
C PHE A 22 -6.07 -9.51 -3.39
N THR A 23 -6.52 -8.50 -2.63
CA THR A 23 -7.04 -7.25 -3.15
C THR A 23 -6.09 -6.11 -2.85
N PRO A 24 -5.24 -5.69 -3.82
CA PRO A 24 -4.45 -4.47 -3.67
C PRO A 24 -5.35 -3.25 -3.40
N GLN A 25 -4.84 -2.26 -2.68
CA GLN A 25 -5.65 -1.11 -2.21
C GLN A 25 -6.14 -0.16 -3.31
N TRP A 26 -5.63 -0.29 -4.53
CA TRP A 26 -5.91 0.62 -5.64
C TRP A 26 -6.08 -0.13 -6.96
N THR A 27 -6.39 0.61 -8.03
CA THR A 27 -6.49 0.09 -9.40
C THR A 27 -5.18 -0.52 -9.89
N ALA A 28 -5.25 -1.37 -10.92
CA ALA A 28 -4.09 -2.04 -11.47
C ALA A 28 -3.03 -1.05 -11.99
N GLN A 29 -1.83 -1.12 -11.44
CA GLN A 29 -0.70 -0.25 -11.79
C GLN A 29 0.63 -0.81 -11.28
N ALA A 30 1.76 -0.20 -11.66
CA ALA A 30 3.09 -0.66 -11.30
C ALA A 30 3.38 -0.65 -9.78
N GLN A 31 2.56 0.03 -8.97
CA GLN A 31 2.60 -0.04 -7.50
C GLN A 31 2.50 -1.49 -6.99
N PHE A 32 1.88 -2.38 -7.74
CA PHE A 32 1.66 -3.78 -7.35
C PHE A 32 2.48 -4.78 -8.16
N ALA A 33 3.50 -4.30 -8.87
CA ALA A 33 4.28 -5.08 -9.84
C ALA A 33 4.83 -6.40 -9.30
N GLY A 34 5.34 -6.44 -8.07
CA GLY A 34 5.93 -7.66 -7.50
C GLY A 34 4.92 -8.79 -7.34
N TYR A 35 3.67 -8.48 -7.05
CA TYR A 35 2.60 -9.48 -6.94
C TYR A 35 2.22 -10.03 -8.32
N TYR A 36 2.16 -9.17 -9.34
CA TYR A 36 1.93 -9.59 -10.73
C TYR A 36 3.06 -10.48 -11.26
N VAL A 37 4.30 -10.11 -10.92
CA VAL A 37 5.48 -10.92 -11.24
C VAL A 37 5.39 -12.28 -10.54
N ALA A 38 5.03 -12.31 -9.26
CA ALA A 38 4.91 -13.56 -8.51
C ALA A 38 3.88 -14.51 -9.13
N GLU A 39 2.75 -13.97 -9.64
CA GLU A 39 1.76 -14.76 -10.36
C GLU A 39 2.29 -15.19 -11.75
N ALA A 40 2.76 -14.24 -12.56
CA ALA A 40 3.19 -14.47 -13.94
C ALA A 40 4.40 -15.43 -14.06
N LYS A 41 5.33 -15.35 -13.11
CA LYS A 41 6.51 -16.23 -13.03
C LYS A 41 6.24 -17.54 -12.29
N GLY A 42 5.04 -17.74 -11.76
CA GLY A 42 4.63 -18.96 -11.09
C GLY A 42 5.17 -19.13 -9.67
N PHE A 43 5.68 -18.07 -9.02
CA PHE A 43 6.26 -18.18 -7.67
C PHE A 43 5.23 -18.59 -6.62
N TYR A 44 3.97 -18.15 -6.76
CA TYR A 44 2.89 -18.66 -5.91
C TYR A 44 2.64 -20.15 -6.10
N ARG A 45 2.65 -20.63 -7.34
CA ARG A 45 2.49 -22.07 -7.65
C ARG A 45 3.65 -22.89 -7.10
N GLU A 46 4.89 -22.41 -7.27
CA GLU A 46 6.10 -23.05 -6.69
C GLU A 46 6.01 -23.13 -5.16
N ALA A 47 5.49 -22.10 -4.51
CA ALA A 47 5.26 -22.07 -3.07
C ALA A 47 4.06 -22.91 -2.62
N GLY A 48 3.32 -23.54 -3.55
CA GLY A 48 2.14 -24.34 -3.25
C GLY A 48 0.95 -23.52 -2.72
N VAL A 49 0.82 -22.26 -3.11
CA VAL A 49 -0.31 -21.40 -2.77
C VAL A 49 -1.09 -21.01 -4.02
N LYS A 50 -2.42 -21.04 -3.91
CA LYS A 50 -3.32 -20.50 -4.95
C LYS A 50 -3.63 -19.05 -4.60
N VAL A 51 -3.38 -18.14 -5.53
CA VAL A 51 -3.65 -16.71 -5.35
C VAL A 51 -4.53 -16.24 -6.49
N ARG A 52 -5.48 -15.33 -6.17
CA ARG A 52 -6.29 -14.61 -7.14
C ARG A 52 -6.17 -13.13 -6.82
N ILE A 53 -5.61 -12.35 -7.74
CA ILE A 53 -5.44 -10.90 -7.58
C ILE A 53 -6.67 -10.21 -8.15
N GLU A 54 -7.38 -9.47 -7.30
CA GLU A 54 -8.59 -8.72 -7.65
C GLU A 54 -8.46 -7.27 -7.19
N HIS A 55 -8.60 -6.33 -8.12
CA HIS A 55 -8.54 -4.91 -7.77
C HIS A 55 -9.90 -4.40 -7.28
N PRO A 56 -9.90 -3.37 -6.41
CA PRO A 56 -11.14 -2.78 -5.92
C PRO A 56 -11.97 -2.19 -7.06
N SER A 57 -13.28 -2.20 -6.89
CA SER A 57 -14.24 -1.61 -7.82
C SER A 57 -14.69 -0.21 -7.32
N ALA A 58 -15.51 0.47 -8.11
CA ALA A 58 -16.10 1.74 -7.72
C ALA A 58 -16.98 1.65 -6.46
N THR A 59 -17.53 0.45 -6.17
CA THR A 59 -18.46 0.22 -5.06
C THR A 59 -17.84 -0.52 -3.88
N GLN A 60 -16.63 -1.08 -4.03
CA GLN A 60 -16.01 -1.96 -3.04
C GLN A 60 -14.53 -1.63 -2.87
N SER A 61 -14.17 -1.08 -1.71
CA SER A 61 -12.78 -0.83 -1.36
C SER A 61 -12.07 -2.08 -0.84
N ALA A 62 -10.75 -2.14 -0.95
CA ALA A 62 -9.94 -3.23 -0.40
C ALA A 62 -10.11 -3.37 1.13
N MET A 63 -10.26 -2.25 1.86
CA MET A 63 -10.56 -2.25 3.29
C MET A 63 -11.88 -2.97 3.59
N ASN A 64 -12.93 -2.69 2.83
CA ASN A 64 -14.24 -3.31 3.05
C ASN A 64 -14.20 -4.79 2.68
N SER A 65 -13.53 -5.16 1.59
CA SER A 65 -13.35 -6.56 1.21
C SER A 65 -12.65 -7.38 2.31
N LEU A 66 -11.64 -6.81 2.96
CA LEU A 66 -10.98 -7.45 4.10
C LEU A 66 -11.90 -7.55 5.32
N ARG A 67 -12.62 -6.47 5.66
CA ARG A 67 -13.56 -6.45 6.80
C ARG A 67 -14.70 -7.47 6.66
N HIS A 68 -15.15 -7.72 5.44
CA HIS A 68 -16.22 -8.67 5.16
C HIS A 68 -15.74 -10.08 4.78
N ASN A 69 -14.43 -10.37 4.91
CA ASN A 69 -13.80 -11.65 4.54
C ASN A 69 -13.95 -12.03 3.06
N GLU A 70 -14.20 -11.06 2.19
CA GLU A 70 -14.24 -11.26 0.74
C GLU A 70 -12.84 -11.34 0.15
N SER A 71 -11.86 -10.72 0.83
CA SER A 71 -10.43 -10.86 0.59
C SER A 71 -9.73 -11.41 1.82
N GLN A 72 -8.79 -12.31 1.63
CA GLN A 72 -7.96 -12.86 2.69
C GLN A 72 -6.72 -12.00 2.95
N ALA A 73 -6.27 -11.28 1.95
CA ALA A 73 -5.13 -10.36 2.05
C ALA A 73 -5.39 -9.06 1.28
N THR A 74 -4.87 -7.95 1.77
CA THR A 74 -4.93 -6.65 1.09
C THR A 74 -3.66 -5.86 1.35
N THR A 75 -3.30 -4.93 0.46
CA THR A 75 -2.34 -3.88 0.81
C THR A 75 -3.07 -2.72 1.48
N LEU A 76 -2.44 -2.10 2.48
CA LEU A 76 -2.95 -0.91 3.16
C LEU A 76 -1.79 0.03 3.49
N GLN A 77 -2.07 1.33 3.58
CA GLN A 77 -1.20 2.25 4.32
C GLN A 77 -1.26 1.91 5.81
N LEU A 78 -0.18 2.14 6.55
CA LEU A 78 -0.12 1.83 7.98
C LEU A 78 -1.24 2.54 8.77
N CYS A 79 -1.51 3.81 8.45
CA CYS A 79 -2.62 4.55 9.09
C CYS A 79 -3.98 3.88 8.89
N GLN A 80 -4.27 3.37 7.69
CA GLN A 80 -5.50 2.63 7.41
C GLN A 80 -5.59 1.31 8.19
N ALA A 81 -4.48 0.59 8.30
CA ALA A 81 -4.42 -0.64 9.09
C ALA A 81 -4.72 -0.35 10.58
N MET A 82 -4.19 0.75 11.11
CA MET A 82 -4.47 1.18 12.49
C MET A 82 -5.94 1.54 12.70
N GLU A 83 -6.59 2.23 11.75
CA GLU A 83 -8.03 2.51 11.82
C GLU A 83 -8.88 1.23 11.86
N ILE A 84 -8.49 0.20 11.13
CA ILE A 84 -9.17 -1.10 11.14
C ILE A 84 -9.00 -1.78 12.51
N VAL A 85 -7.80 -1.73 13.08
CA VAL A 85 -7.49 -2.32 14.40
C VAL A 85 -8.21 -1.56 15.52
N ASP A 86 -8.24 -0.23 15.47
CA ASP A 86 -8.99 0.61 16.41
C ASP A 86 -10.50 0.33 16.34
N GLY A 87 -11.01 0.03 15.13
CA GLY A 87 -12.37 -0.47 14.89
C GLY A 87 -12.61 -1.94 15.25
N CYS A 88 -11.76 -2.52 16.11
CA CYS A 88 -11.89 -3.87 16.67
C CYS A 88 -11.74 -5.04 15.70
N ILE A 89 -11.04 -4.85 14.58
CA ILE A 89 -10.67 -5.96 13.69
C ILE A 89 -9.14 -6.14 13.75
N PRO A 90 -8.63 -7.12 14.51
CA PRO A 90 -7.21 -7.37 14.64
C PRO A 90 -6.58 -7.78 13.30
N LEU A 91 -5.47 -7.12 12.94
CA LEU A 91 -4.71 -7.38 11.72
C LEU A 91 -3.32 -7.94 12.02
N VAL A 92 -2.72 -8.56 11.00
CA VAL A 92 -1.30 -8.95 10.98
C VAL A 92 -0.68 -8.43 9.69
N ASN A 93 0.41 -7.67 9.81
CA ASN A 93 1.28 -7.34 8.67
C ASN A 93 2.15 -8.55 8.35
N ILE A 94 1.96 -9.14 7.19
CA ILE A 94 2.69 -10.34 6.74
C ILE A 94 3.83 -10.03 5.78
N LEU A 95 3.85 -8.81 5.22
CA LEU A 95 4.89 -8.32 4.31
C LEU A 95 4.82 -6.81 4.23
N GLN A 96 5.92 -6.12 4.42
CA GLN A 96 6.00 -4.67 4.25
C GLN A 96 6.80 -4.35 3.00
N THR A 97 6.16 -3.78 1.98
CA THR A 97 6.84 -3.51 0.71
C THR A 97 7.44 -2.11 0.63
N SER A 98 6.76 -1.09 1.15
CA SER A 98 7.31 0.26 1.21
C SER A 98 8.12 0.46 2.50
N MET A 99 9.34 0.95 2.38
CA MET A 99 10.20 1.33 3.50
C MET A 99 10.16 2.83 3.77
N ASN A 100 9.63 3.62 2.84
CA ASN A 100 9.53 5.07 2.96
C ASN A 100 8.16 5.57 2.53
N ASN A 101 7.78 6.73 3.08
CA ASN A 101 6.57 7.43 2.70
C ASN A 101 6.72 8.06 1.30
N ALA A 102 5.70 7.91 0.47
CA ALA A 102 5.65 8.44 -0.89
C ALA A 102 4.80 9.70 -1.01
N MET A 103 4.09 10.10 0.06
CA MET A 103 3.17 11.21 0.02
C MET A 103 3.90 12.54 -0.15
N VAL A 104 3.36 13.39 -1.01
CA VAL A 104 3.83 14.75 -1.23
C VAL A 104 2.64 15.70 -1.31
N ILE A 105 2.85 16.97 -0.96
CA ILE A 105 1.94 18.08 -1.34
C ILE A 105 2.61 18.83 -2.47
N VAL A 106 1.87 19.05 -3.56
CA VAL A 106 2.29 19.88 -4.68
C VAL A 106 1.42 21.11 -4.72
N SER A 107 2.03 22.31 -4.65
CA SER A 107 1.31 23.58 -4.74
C SER A 107 1.42 24.21 -6.12
N ALA A 108 0.42 25.04 -6.44
CA ALA A 108 0.36 25.75 -7.72
C ALA A 108 1.45 26.84 -7.81
N ARG A 109 2.04 26.98 -9.00
CA ARG A 109 2.87 28.12 -9.40
C ARG A 109 4.02 28.51 -8.45
N GLY A 110 4.74 27.50 -7.89
CA GLY A 110 5.93 27.76 -7.08
C GLY A 110 5.66 28.40 -5.71
N LYS A 111 4.43 28.37 -5.24
CA LYS A 111 4.07 28.75 -3.87
C LYS A 111 4.47 27.61 -2.92
N ASP A 112 4.98 27.95 -1.76
CA ASP A 112 5.24 26.96 -0.71
C ASP A 112 3.92 26.41 -0.18
N PRO A 113 3.69 25.08 -0.18
CA PRO A 113 2.46 24.49 0.34
C PRO A 113 2.17 24.88 1.78
N LEU A 114 3.19 25.02 2.62
CA LEU A 114 3.06 25.28 4.06
C LEU A 114 2.71 26.73 4.41
N THR A 115 2.84 27.66 3.49
CA THR A 115 2.66 29.11 3.78
C THR A 115 1.30 29.65 3.36
N GLN A 116 0.42 28.83 2.77
CA GLN A 116 -0.86 29.27 2.23
C GLN A 116 -1.98 29.10 3.26
N LYS A 117 -2.38 30.17 3.93
CA LYS A 117 -3.57 30.16 4.80
C LYS A 117 -4.85 30.00 3.97
N GLY A 118 -5.77 29.15 4.45
CA GLY A 118 -7.05 28.89 3.79
C GLY A 118 -6.92 28.20 2.42
N ALA A 119 -5.78 27.57 2.13
CA ALA A 119 -5.55 26.92 0.86
C ALA A 119 -6.53 25.77 0.62
N ARG A 120 -7.08 25.70 -0.59
CA ARG A 120 -7.88 24.56 -1.06
C ARG A 120 -6.93 23.46 -1.49
N VAL A 121 -6.84 22.41 -0.67
CA VAL A 121 -5.91 21.30 -0.89
C VAL A 121 -6.67 20.05 -1.29
N GLY A 122 -6.30 19.47 -2.43
CA GLY A 122 -6.89 18.22 -2.91
C GLY A 122 -6.48 17.04 -2.06
N ILE A 123 -7.45 16.18 -1.71
CA ILE A 123 -7.26 14.91 -0.98
C ILE A 123 -8.12 13.81 -1.60
N TRP A 124 -7.64 12.57 -1.57
CA TRP A 124 -8.42 11.43 -2.11
C TRP A 124 -9.72 11.20 -1.33
N SER A 125 -10.79 10.84 -2.06
CA SER A 125 -12.12 10.61 -1.48
C SER A 125 -12.27 9.27 -0.76
N VAL A 126 -11.32 8.34 -0.91
CA VAL A 126 -11.43 6.94 -0.48
C VAL A 126 -10.55 6.56 0.71
N GLY A 127 -10.42 7.43 1.69
CA GLY A 127 -9.77 7.09 2.97
C GLY A 127 -8.24 7.00 2.89
N PHE A 128 -7.63 7.75 2.01
CA PHE A 128 -6.18 8.02 2.01
C PHE A 128 -5.93 9.46 2.50
N GLY A 129 -4.76 9.70 3.08
CA GLY A 129 -4.35 11.04 3.47
C GLY A 129 -4.43 11.35 4.97
N GLN A 130 -4.70 10.36 5.84
CA GLN A 130 -4.71 10.54 7.30
C GLN A 130 -3.46 11.24 7.80
N LEU A 131 -2.28 10.82 7.31
CA LEU A 131 -1.00 11.41 7.66
C LEU A 131 -0.94 12.92 7.32
N ALA A 132 -1.48 13.32 6.16
CA ALA A 132 -1.52 14.71 5.73
C ALA A 132 -2.46 15.56 6.60
N ILE A 133 -3.59 15.00 7.00
CA ILE A 133 -4.52 15.67 7.91
C ILE A 133 -3.86 15.83 9.28
N CYS A 134 -3.23 14.80 9.84
CA CYS A 134 -2.49 14.87 11.09
C CYS A 134 -1.39 15.95 11.04
N MET A 135 -0.61 15.97 9.97
CA MET A 135 0.43 16.98 9.75
C MET A 135 -0.17 18.39 9.73
N SER A 136 -1.25 18.59 8.96
CA SER A 136 -1.87 19.92 8.85
C SER A 136 -2.41 20.45 10.17
N ILE A 137 -2.97 19.59 11.01
CA ILE A 137 -3.44 19.96 12.36
C ILE A 137 -2.25 20.28 13.26
N LYS A 138 -1.25 19.39 13.30
CA LYS A 138 -0.05 19.55 14.13
C LYS A 138 0.74 20.81 13.79
N ASP A 139 0.88 21.12 12.51
CA ASP A 139 1.64 22.27 12.01
C ASP A 139 0.77 23.52 11.87
N HIS A 140 -0.48 23.51 12.37
CA HIS A 140 -1.45 24.62 12.38
C HIS A 140 -1.71 25.21 10.97
N LEU A 141 -1.79 24.33 9.95
CA LEU A 141 -2.08 24.70 8.57
C LEU A 141 -3.61 24.76 8.39
N ASP A 142 -4.12 25.93 8.01
CA ASP A 142 -5.54 26.15 7.75
C ASP A 142 -5.89 25.70 6.33
N TYR A 143 -5.91 24.37 6.11
CA TYR A 143 -6.25 23.79 4.82
C TYR A 143 -7.75 23.51 4.69
N GLN A 144 -8.31 23.88 3.54
CA GLN A 144 -9.62 23.44 3.11
C GLN A 144 -9.48 22.18 2.26
N TRP A 145 -9.75 21.02 2.85
CA TRP A 145 -9.62 19.74 2.16
C TRP A 145 -10.73 19.52 1.14
N ILE A 146 -10.37 19.45 -0.14
CA ILE A 146 -11.28 19.22 -1.27
C ILE A 146 -11.09 17.80 -1.77
N ARG A 147 -12.12 16.99 -1.69
CA ARG A 147 -12.06 15.57 -2.08
C ARG A 147 -12.06 15.42 -3.60
N PHE A 148 -11.17 14.60 -4.13
CA PHE A 148 -11.15 14.18 -5.54
C PHE A 148 -11.07 12.64 -5.66
N ALA A 149 -11.42 12.10 -6.84
CA ALA A 149 -11.46 10.64 -7.04
C ALA A 149 -10.07 10.06 -7.40
N GLN A 150 -9.63 10.20 -8.65
CA GLN A 150 -8.47 9.45 -9.15
C GLN A 150 -7.50 10.26 -10.02
N ASN A 151 -7.80 11.52 -10.30
CA ASN A 151 -7.00 12.31 -11.23
C ASN A 151 -6.68 13.71 -10.72
N VAL A 152 -5.67 14.31 -11.30
CA VAL A 152 -5.16 15.63 -10.92
C VAL A 152 -5.85 16.80 -11.62
N ASN A 153 -6.96 16.57 -12.32
CA ASN A 153 -7.61 17.53 -13.21
C ASN A 153 -8.04 18.81 -12.50
N LEU A 154 -8.60 18.71 -11.28
CA LEU A 154 -8.99 19.88 -10.51
C LEU A 154 -7.81 20.81 -10.21
N PHE A 155 -6.65 20.22 -9.90
CA PHE A 155 -5.42 20.99 -9.66
C PHE A 155 -4.87 21.60 -10.96
N VAL A 156 -4.82 20.83 -12.03
CA VAL A 156 -4.34 21.29 -13.35
C VAL A 156 -5.23 22.41 -13.89
N ALA A 157 -6.55 22.33 -13.67
CA ALA A 157 -7.51 23.38 -14.03
C ALA A 157 -7.46 24.63 -13.14
N GLY A 158 -6.62 24.65 -12.09
CA GLY A 158 -6.49 25.78 -11.17
C GLY A 158 -7.61 25.91 -10.13
N ALA A 159 -8.43 24.86 -9.95
CA ALA A 159 -9.48 24.82 -8.94
C ALA A 159 -8.95 24.60 -7.51
N LEU A 160 -7.71 24.11 -7.38
CA LEU A 160 -7.03 23.86 -6.12
C LEU A 160 -5.74 24.69 -6.03
N ASP A 161 -5.40 25.10 -4.80
CA ASP A 161 -4.16 25.83 -4.51
C ASP A 161 -2.99 24.88 -4.31
N ALA A 162 -3.28 23.66 -3.80
CA ALA A 162 -2.34 22.55 -3.68
C ALA A 162 -3.09 21.21 -3.80
N THR A 163 -2.36 20.12 -3.95
CA THR A 163 -2.92 18.76 -3.97
C THR A 163 -1.99 17.76 -3.32
N LEU A 164 -2.56 16.80 -2.61
CA LEU A 164 -1.84 15.57 -2.27
C LEU A 164 -1.56 14.76 -3.53
N ALA A 165 -0.42 14.12 -3.54
CA ALA A 165 0.02 13.23 -4.60
C ALA A 165 0.92 12.15 -4.02
N MET A 166 0.91 10.97 -4.63
CA MET A 166 1.96 9.98 -4.40
C MET A 166 3.12 10.25 -5.35
N SER A 167 4.35 10.23 -4.84
CA SER A 167 5.57 10.51 -5.63
C SER A 167 5.74 9.56 -6.81
N TYR A 168 5.09 8.41 -6.79
CA TYR A 168 5.12 7.43 -7.86
C TYR A 168 3.96 7.55 -8.86
N ASN A 169 2.88 8.28 -8.55
CA ASN A 169 1.68 8.33 -9.41
C ASN A 169 1.30 9.78 -9.78
N GLU A 170 0.47 10.46 -8.97
CA GLU A 170 -0.06 11.81 -9.31
C GLU A 170 1.06 12.82 -9.53
N TYR A 171 2.18 12.71 -8.84
CA TYR A 171 3.35 13.55 -9.09
C TYR A 171 3.78 13.50 -10.56
N TYR A 172 3.87 12.32 -11.15
CA TYR A 172 4.23 12.17 -12.56
C TYR A 172 3.11 12.56 -13.52
N GLN A 173 1.85 12.39 -13.14
CA GLN A 173 0.72 12.92 -13.92
C GLN A 173 0.78 14.45 -13.99
N LEU A 174 1.09 15.12 -12.89
CA LEU A 174 1.29 16.57 -12.83
C LEU A 174 2.46 17.02 -13.71
N VAL A 175 3.60 16.29 -13.69
CA VAL A 175 4.73 16.56 -14.58
C VAL A 175 4.32 16.41 -16.05
N GLN A 176 3.58 15.36 -16.40
CA GLN A 176 3.08 15.16 -17.77
C GLN A 176 2.07 16.24 -18.19
N ALA A 177 1.32 16.81 -17.23
CA ALA A 177 0.44 17.96 -17.46
C ALA A 177 1.18 19.30 -17.55
N GLY A 178 2.53 19.30 -17.51
CA GLY A 178 3.35 20.51 -17.65
C GLY A 178 3.61 21.28 -16.36
N ILE A 179 3.26 20.72 -15.19
CA ILE A 179 3.56 21.36 -13.91
C ILE A 179 5.06 21.20 -13.61
N LYS A 180 5.74 22.32 -13.45
CA LYS A 180 7.18 22.34 -13.10
C LYS A 180 7.34 22.06 -11.61
N MET A 181 8.01 20.98 -11.26
CA MET A 181 8.35 20.60 -9.91
C MET A 181 9.65 21.25 -9.46
N THR A 182 9.64 21.82 -8.25
CA THR A 182 10.80 22.47 -7.61
C THR A 182 10.72 22.22 -6.11
N ASP A 183 11.82 22.40 -5.38
CA ASP A 183 11.83 22.30 -3.91
C ASP A 183 10.94 23.35 -3.23
N LYS A 184 10.53 24.41 -3.96
CA LYS A 184 9.64 25.45 -3.44
C LYS A 184 8.16 25.07 -3.47
N ASN A 185 7.76 24.17 -4.37
CA ASN A 185 6.35 23.82 -4.54
C ASN A 185 6.04 22.33 -4.30
N VAL A 186 7.03 21.57 -3.81
CA VAL A 186 6.85 20.15 -3.46
C VAL A 186 7.31 19.92 -2.02
N TYR A 187 6.38 19.62 -1.15
CA TYR A 187 6.65 19.17 0.21
C TYR A 187 6.61 17.65 0.27
N ARG A 188 7.71 17.01 0.72
CA ARG A 188 7.83 15.55 0.84
C ARG A 188 7.72 15.13 2.30
N PHE A 189 6.70 14.37 2.64
CA PHE A 189 6.47 13.94 4.03
C PHE A 189 7.66 13.21 4.65
N CYS A 190 8.30 12.33 3.89
CA CYS A 190 9.45 11.57 4.36
C CYS A 190 10.70 12.41 4.70
N ASP A 191 10.78 13.67 4.23
CA ASP A 191 11.91 14.57 4.49
C ASP A 191 11.68 15.49 5.69
N HIS A 192 10.46 15.50 6.24
CA HIS A 192 10.02 16.41 7.29
C HIS A 192 9.49 15.70 8.56
N GLY A 193 10.01 14.52 8.87
CA GLY A 193 9.63 13.81 10.09
C GLY A 193 8.37 12.95 9.99
N TYR A 194 7.77 12.85 8.82
CA TYR A 194 6.56 12.06 8.56
C TYR A 194 6.85 10.83 7.68
N ASN A 195 8.01 10.18 7.89
CA ASN A 195 8.37 8.99 7.12
C ASN A 195 7.67 7.74 7.68
N VAL A 196 6.35 7.65 7.47
CA VAL A 196 5.52 6.51 7.86
C VAL A 196 5.42 5.50 6.70
N GLN A 197 5.61 4.22 6.99
CA GLN A 197 5.54 3.16 5.98
C GLN A 197 4.14 3.06 5.36
N GLU A 198 4.11 2.74 4.06
CA GLU A 198 2.91 2.51 3.25
C GLU A 198 2.97 1.11 2.66
N ASP A 199 1.91 0.68 1.96
CA ASP A 199 1.88 -0.57 1.17
C ASP A 199 2.31 -1.84 1.93
N GLY A 200 1.89 -1.97 3.20
CA GLY A 200 1.96 -3.24 3.92
C GLY A 200 0.89 -4.21 3.45
N VAL A 201 1.20 -5.50 3.42
CA VAL A 201 0.22 -6.57 3.18
C VAL A 201 -0.32 -7.05 4.51
N TYR A 202 -1.64 -7.00 4.65
CA TYR A 202 -2.34 -7.34 5.88
C TYR A 202 -3.35 -8.46 5.65
N MET A 203 -3.50 -9.31 6.68
CA MET A 203 -4.58 -10.28 6.84
C MET A 203 -5.28 -10.04 8.18
N THR A 204 -6.53 -10.46 8.32
CA THR A 204 -7.14 -10.53 9.66
C THR A 204 -6.35 -11.53 10.51
N ARG A 205 -6.19 -11.26 11.81
CA ARG A 205 -5.48 -12.15 12.74
C ARG A 205 -6.14 -13.52 12.83
N ASP A 206 -7.46 -13.58 12.72
CA ASP A 206 -8.21 -14.83 12.70
C ASP A 206 -7.83 -15.69 11.50
N TYR A 207 -7.84 -15.13 10.30
CA TYR A 207 -7.42 -15.86 9.09
C TYR A 207 -5.94 -16.28 9.16
N TYR A 208 -5.06 -15.35 9.54
CA TYR A 208 -3.63 -15.63 9.68
C TYR A 208 -3.36 -16.79 10.64
N THR A 209 -4.02 -16.82 11.80
CA THR A 209 -3.83 -17.86 12.83
C THR A 209 -4.23 -19.24 12.30
N LYS A 210 -5.32 -19.31 11.56
CA LYS A 210 -5.82 -20.57 10.97
C LYS A 210 -5.00 -21.05 9.77
N HIS A 211 -4.35 -20.11 9.03
CA HIS A 211 -3.66 -20.39 7.75
C HIS A 211 -2.21 -19.90 7.75
N LYS A 212 -1.52 -19.93 8.89
CA LYS A 212 -0.20 -19.32 9.11
C LYS A 212 0.84 -19.73 8.06
N GLU A 213 0.95 -21.03 7.78
CA GLU A 213 1.92 -21.53 6.80
C GLU A 213 1.59 -21.09 5.37
N GLN A 214 0.31 -21.02 5.02
CA GLN A 214 -0.12 -20.53 3.72
C GLN A 214 0.16 -19.03 3.57
N ALA A 215 -0.12 -18.23 4.60
CA ALA A 215 0.17 -16.81 4.65
C ALA A 215 1.68 -16.51 4.50
N ARG A 216 2.53 -17.26 5.19
CA ARG A 216 3.99 -17.13 5.10
C ARG A 216 4.50 -17.48 3.70
N ARG A 217 4.01 -18.57 3.10
CA ARG A 217 4.38 -18.94 1.72
C ARG A 217 3.92 -17.89 0.71
N PHE A 218 2.73 -17.33 0.87
CA PHE A 218 2.25 -16.20 0.06
C PHE A 218 3.17 -14.97 0.20
N ALA A 219 3.53 -14.59 1.43
CA ALA A 219 4.42 -13.45 1.68
C ALA A 219 5.81 -13.67 1.07
N GLN A 220 6.39 -14.86 1.22
CA GLN A 220 7.70 -15.20 0.65
C GLN A 220 7.69 -15.20 -0.89
N ALA A 221 6.65 -15.75 -1.51
CA ALA A 221 6.50 -15.73 -2.97
C ALA A 221 6.29 -14.31 -3.50
N SER A 222 5.52 -13.48 -2.78
CA SER A 222 5.36 -12.06 -3.09
C SER A 222 6.68 -11.29 -3.00
N LYS A 223 7.45 -11.53 -1.93
CA LYS A 223 8.80 -10.96 -1.77
C LYS A 223 9.72 -11.36 -2.94
N LYS A 224 9.74 -12.64 -3.30
CA LYS A 224 10.50 -13.14 -4.47
C LYS A 224 10.09 -12.41 -5.76
N GLY A 225 8.79 -12.13 -5.93
CA GLY A 225 8.28 -11.35 -7.05
C GLY A 225 8.82 -9.92 -7.07
N TRP A 226 8.91 -9.26 -5.92
CA TRP A 226 9.48 -7.91 -5.80
C TRP A 226 11.00 -7.90 -6.04
N GLU A 227 11.72 -8.87 -5.53
CA GLU A 227 13.18 -9.01 -5.75
C GLU A 227 13.47 -9.25 -7.24
N TRP A 228 12.65 -10.08 -7.89
CA TRP A 228 12.75 -10.32 -9.33
C TRP A 228 12.42 -9.05 -10.14
N ALA A 229 11.36 -8.33 -9.77
CA ALA A 229 10.97 -7.08 -10.41
C ALA A 229 12.09 -6.02 -10.37
N ALA A 230 12.82 -5.96 -9.26
CA ALA A 230 13.93 -5.04 -9.08
C ALA A 230 15.12 -5.33 -10.02
N SER A 231 15.33 -6.60 -10.37
CA SER A 231 16.42 -7.03 -11.27
C SER A 231 16.00 -7.10 -12.75
N HIS A 232 14.69 -7.10 -13.05
CA HIS A 232 14.15 -7.22 -14.41
C HIS A 232 13.07 -6.16 -14.69
N PRO A 233 13.39 -4.85 -14.63
CA PRO A 233 12.38 -3.79 -14.67
C PRO A 233 11.62 -3.71 -16.02
N ASP A 234 12.25 -4.00 -17.14
CA ASP A 234 11.59 -3.93 -18.45
C ASP A 234 10.58 -5.07 -18.63
N GLU A 235 10.95 -6.31 -18.28
CA GLU A 235 10.02 -7.45 -18.32
C GLU A 235 8.90 -7.30 -17.29
N THR A 236 9.22 -6.73 -16.12
CA THR A 236 8.21 -6.38 -15.10
C THR A 236 7.19 -5.39 -15.66
N LEU A 237 7.66 -4.39 -16.40
CA LEU A 237 6.77 -3.41 -17.04
C LEU A 237 5.84 -4.07 -18.06
N ASP A 238 6.32 -5.05 -18.82
CA ASP A 238 5.48 -5.82 -19.76
C ASP A 238 4.40 -6.62 -19.02
N ILE A 239 4.74 -7.20 -17.88
CA ILE A 239 3.78 -7.90 -17.02
C ILE A 239 2.74 -6.90 -16.47
N VAL A 240 3.20 -5.76 -15.92
CA VAL A 240 2.30 -4.70 -15.41
C VAL A 240 1.31 -4.25 -16.46
N MET A 241 1.75 -3.98 -17.70
CA MET A 241 0.88 -3.52 -18.77
C MET A 241 -0.24 -4.53 -19.08
N LYS A 242 0.03 -5.84 -18.99
CA LYS A 242 -1.03 -6.87 -19.16
C LYS A 242 -2.12 -6.77 -18.09
N TYR A 243 -1.75 -6.45 -16.84
CA TYR A 243 -2.73 -6.24 -15.75
C TYR A 243 -3.51 -4.94 -15.94
N VAL A 244 -2.83 -3.87 -16.35
CA VAL A 244 -3.44 -2.58 -16.69
C VAL A 244 -4.50 -2.75 -17.80
N ASP A 245 -4.15 -3.43 -18.87
CA ASP A 245 -5.05 -3.68 -20.00
C ASP A 245 -6.23 -4.57 -19.59
N LYS A 246 -5.97 -5.66 -18.85
CA LYS A 246 -7.00 -6.56 -18.33
C LYS A 246 -8.03 -5.84 -17.44
N ASN A 247 -7.61 -4.83 -16.70
CA ASN A 247 -8.45 -4.05 -15.79
C ASN A 247 -8.95 -2.75 -16.43
N HIS A 248 -8.73 -2.52 -17.73
CA HIS A 248 -9.20 -1.36 -18.49
C HIS A 248 -8.78 -0.01 -17.87
N ILE A 249 -7.55 0.07 -17.34
CA ILE A 249 -7.06 1.29 -16.69
C ILE A 249 -6.49 2.26 -17.73
N ALA A 250 -7.06 3.47 -17.76
CA ALA A 250 -6.57 4.55 -18.61
C ALA A 250 -5.22 5.09 -18.11
N THR A 251 -4.14 4.65 -18.73
CA THR A 251 -2.76 5.04 -18.39
C THR A 251 -1.85 4.89 -19.61
N ASN A 252 -0.56 5.16 -19.44
CA ASN A 252 0.42 4.94 -20.49
C ASN A 252 1.70 4.27 -19.95
N ARG A 253 2.44 3.62 -20.84
CA ARG A 253 3.65 2.85 -20.50
C ARG A 253 4.73 3.72 -19.86
N VAL A 254 4.83 5.00 -20.23
CA VAL A 254 5.82 5.92 -19.66
C VAL A 254 5.52 6.18 -18.18
N LEU A 255 4.26 6.47 -17.85
CA LEU A 255 3.83 6.67 -16.46
C LEU A 255 4.08 5.40 -15.63
N GLN A 256 3.71 4.22 -16.15
CA GLN A 256 3.93 2.96 -15.44
C GLN A 256 5.41 2.64 -15.22
N ARG A 257 6.29 3.00 -16.17
CA ARG A 257 7.74 2.87 -16.01
C ARG A 257 8.29 3.80 -14.92
N LEU A 258 7.87 5.06 -14.90
CA LEU A 258 8.27 6.03 -13.89
C LEU A 258 7.77 5.59 -12.50
N MET A 259 6.54 5.11 -12.42
CA MET A 259 5.94 4.55 -11.21
C MET A 259 6.75 3.35 -10.70
N LEU A 260 7.04 2.37 -11.55
CA LEU A 260 7.83 1.20 -11.18
C LEU A 260 9.20 1.60 -10.60
N LYS A 261 9.89 2.51 -11.27
CA LYS A 261 11.20 3.03 -10.82
C LYS A 261 11.10 3.65 -9.42
N GLU A 262 10.08 4.46 -9.17
CA GLU A 262 9.90 5.13 -7.89
C GLU A 262 9.47 4.15 -6.79
N ILE A 263 8.56 3.21 -7.07
CA ILE A 263 8.18 2.15 -6.12
C ILE A 263 9.38 1.32 -5.70
N LEU A 264 10.21 0.89 -6.65
CA LEU A 264 11.43 0.13 -6.35
C LEU A 264 12.44 0.93 -5.50
N ARG A 265 12.49 2.26 -5.66
CA ARG A 265 13.30 3.17 -4.83
C ARG A 265 12.74 3.27 -3.41
N LEU A 266 11.42 3.40 -3.25
CA LEU A 266 10.73 3.49 -1.96
C LEU A 266 10.86 2.23 -1.10
N GLN A 267 11.15 1.08 -1.71
CA GLN A 267 11.42 -0.18 -1.02
C GLN A 267 12.81 -0.23 -0.35
N ILE A 268 13.69 0.72 -0.67
CA ILE A 268 15.04 0.76 -0.10
C ILE A 268 15.00 1.62 1.16
N ASP A 269 15.28 1.01 2.30
CA ASP A 269 15.39 1.74 3.57
C ASP A 269 16.50 2.80 3.52
N ARG A 270 16.23 3.99 4.06
CA ARG A 270 17.14 5.14 3.98
C ARG A 270 18.41 4.95 4.77
N GLU A 271 18.38 4.17 5.83
CA GLU A 271 19.51 3.93 6.74
C GLU A 271 20.32 2.71 6.28
N SER A 272 19.65 1.55 6.21
CA SER A 272 20.33 0.29 5.87
C SER A 272 20.71 0.16 4.39
N LYS A 273 20.10 0.97 3.50
CA LYS A 273 20.24 0.90 2.03
C LYS A 273 19.81 -0.45 1.44
N LYS A 274 18.94 -1.18 2.14
CA LYS A 274 18.44 -2.51 1.76
C LYS A 274 16.91 -2.53 1.60
N ARG A 275 16.41 -3.51 0.85
CA ARG A 275 15.00 -3.90 0.85
C ARG A 275 14.76 -4.87 1.99
N GLU A 276 14.26 -4.38 3.12
CA GLU A 276 14.10 -5.19 4.33
C GLU A 276 12.78 -5.95 4.37
N PHE A 277 11.75 -5.45 3.69
CA PHE A 277 10.41 -6.04 3.63
C PHE A 277 9.78 -6.30 5.00
N ARG A 278 10.07 -5.45 5.97
CA ARG A 278 9.56 -5.57 7.35
C ARG A 278 8.91 -4.29 7.84
N LEU A 279 7.86 -4.44 8.62
CA LEU A 279 7.27 -3.33 9.37
C LEU A 279 8.24 -2.86 10.46
N ARG A 280 8.41 -1.56 10.63
CA ARG A 280 9.33 -0.96 11.60
C ARG A 280 8.59 -0.48 12.85
N PRO A 281 9.04 -0.89 14.07
CA PRO A 281 8.38 -0.51 15.33
C PRO A 281 8.36 1.01 15.58
N ASP A 282 9.42 1.71 15.19
CA ASP A 282 9.53 3.18 15.32
C ASP A 282 8.51 3.91 14.42
N MET A 283 8.28 3.43 13.21
CA MET A 283 7.27 4.00 12.30
C MET A 283 5.85 3.68 12.75
N VAL A 284 5.60 2.50 13.33
CA VAL A 284 4.31 2.18 13.96
C VAL A 284 4.03 3.15 15.12
N ARG A 285 5.02 3.36 16.00
CA ARG A 285 4.88 4.30 17.11
C ARG A 285 4.61 5.72 16.61
N LEU A 286 5.37 6.20 15.64
CA LEU A 286 5.18 7.53 15.05
C LEU A 286 3.76 7.72 14.50
N ALA A 287 3.30 6.77 13.67
CA ALA A 287 1.96 6.83 13.07
C ALA A 287 0.87 6.80 14.14
N SER A 288 0.99 5.88 15.11
CA SER A 288 0.01 5.72 16.20
C SER A 288 -0.11 6.99 17.04
N GLN A 289 1.01 7.56 17.47
CA GLN A 289 1.04 8.82 18.24
C GLN A 289 0.40 9.97 17.45
N LEU A 290 0.82 10.18 16.20
CA LEU A 290 0.24 11.23 15.36
C LEU A 290 -1.27 11.09 15.23
N MET A 291 -1.78 9.88 15.01
CA MET A 291 -3.20 9.66 14.81
C MET A 291 -4.01 9.81 16.10
N VAL A 292 -3.46 9.40 17.26
CA VAL A 292 -4.12 9.61 18.59
C VAL A 292 -4.13 11.10 18.95
N GLU A 293 -3.00 11.80 18.83
CA GLU A 293 -2.89 13.24 19.10
C GLU A 293 -3.89 14.05 18.28
N ASN A 294 -4.19 13.61 17.06
CA ASN A 294 -5.13 14.25 16.14
C ASN A 294 -6.55 13.62 16.17
N ARG A 295 -6.85 12.79 17.16
CA ARG A 295 -8.18 12.18 17.39
C ARG A 295 -8.68 11.32 16.22
N MET A 296 -7.78 10.75 15.43
CA MET A 296 -8.10 9.80 14.37
C MET A 296 -8.16 8.36 14.87
N LEU A 297 -7.50 8.09 16.00
CA LEU A 297 -7.62 6.83 16.75
C LEU A 297 -8.10 7.12 18.16
N SER A 298 -8.85 6.18 18.74
CA SER A 298 -9.32 6.26 20.12
C SER A 298 -8.23 5.87 21.13
N ARG A 299 -7.24 5.09 20.70
CA ARG A 299 -6.11 4.60 21.48
C ARG A 299 -4.86 4.39 20.62
N GLU A 300 -3.72 4.23 21.25
CA GLU A 300 -2.53 3.78 20.54
C GLU A 300 -2.66 2.34 20.05
N VAL A 301 -2.17 2.10 18.83
CA VAL A 301 -2.00 0.77 18.22
C VAL A 301 -0.52 0.43 18.26
N SER A 302 -0.17 -0.64 18.96
CA SER A 302 1.22 -1.05 19.15
C SER A 302 1.75 -1.90 17.99
N TYR A 303 3.07 -1.98 17.88
CA TYR A 303 3.72 -2.87 16.91
C TYR A 303 3.33 -4.35 17.13
N ALA A 304 3.20 -4.79 18.38
CA ALA A 304 2.81 -6.16 18.71
C ALA A 304 1.39 -6.53 18.20
N GLU A 305 0.51 -5.54 18.11
CA GLU A 305 -0.84 -5.76 17.55
C GLU A 305 -0.85 -5.93 16.04
N LEU A 306 0.18 -5.48 15.34
CA LEU A 306 0.29 -5.56 13.88
C LEU A 306 1.34 -6.60 13.42
N SER A 307 2.19 -7.10 14.30
CA SER A 307 3.21 -8.11 13.98
C SER A 307 2.71 -9.55 14.15
N GLU A 308 3.48 -10.52 13.61
CA GLU A 308 3.21 -11.96 13.76
C GLU A 308 3.22 -12.45 15.23
#